data_d5ee096cbcc33b5c4f3f584b0e2384d6
#
_entry.id   d5ee096cbcc33b5c4f3f584b0e2384d6
#
_cell.length_a   1.000
_cell.length_b   1.000
_cell.length_c   1.000
_cell.angle_alpha   90.00
_cell.angle_beta   90.00
_cell.angle_gamma   90.00
#
_symmetry.space_group_name_H-M   'P 1'
#
loop_
_entity.id
_entity.type
_entity.pdbx_description
1 polymer ?
#
loop_
_entity_poly.entity_id
_entity_poly.type
_entity_poly.pdbx_seq_one_letter_code
_entity_poly.pdbx_strand_id
1 'polypeptide(L)'
;APCKLFVGVSRAALEAMAADKPVIIAGNEGYIGLFDESKLAVGIDTNFCCRGCEMSDSELIKRDVLKFFNLDENKQKELGEYGRELIKKEYSVTRMADDSIKVYDWALQKNKEILISGYYGFKNSGDDALLQAIINDLKQYKESPNIVVLSANPDETMEYYKVKSINRLNVLKIAKHMKKADMLISGGGTLIQDRTSTKSLWYYLTVIAMAKKKNMKVMLYSNGIGPLERKGNIKKTKKILDKVDLIT
;
A
#
# COMPACT_ATOMS: atom_id res chain seq x y z
N ALA A 1 -12.99 -23.51 -20.04
CA ALA A 1 -12.23 -23.13 -21.22
C ALA A 1 -11.09 -22.21 -20.81
N PRO A 2 -9.91 -22.31 -21.36
CA PRO A 2 -8.82 -21.40 -21.01
C PRO A 2 -9.19 -19.97 -21.42
N CYS A 3 -9.11 -19.02 -20.49
CA CYS A 3 -9.28 -17.61 -20.77
C CYS A 3 -8.13 -17.13 -21.67
N LYS A 4 -8.44 -16.60 -22.87
CA LYS A 4 -7.43 -16.06 -23.79
C LYS A 4 -7.16 -14.57 -23.57
N LEU A 5 -8.13 -13.83 -23.04
CA LEU A 5 -8.08 -12.41 -22.79
C LEU A 5 -8.93 -12.09 -21.55
N PHE A 6 -8.42 -11.25 -20.67
CA PHE A 6 -9.15 -10.79 -19.49
C PHE A 6 -9.54 -9.31 -19.63
N VAL A 7 -10.72 -8.94 -19.16
CA VAL A 7 -11.17 -7.53 -19.09
C VAL A 7 -11.49 -7.19 -17.67
N GLY A 8 -10.85 -6.18 -17.12
CA GLY A 8 -11.07 -5.74 -15.74
C GLY A 8 -10.07 -4.72 -15.28
N VAL A 9 -10.10 -4.40 -13.99
CA VAL A 9 -9.28 -3.32 -13.38
C VAL A 9 -8.65 -3.76 -12.08
N SER A 10 -7.68 -2.98 -11.61
CA SER A 10 -7.08 -3.09 -10.29
C SER A 10 -6.53 -4.50 -10.02
N ARG A 11 -6.77 -5.02 -8.83
CA ARG A 11 -6.26 -6.33 -8.39
C ARG A 11 -6.62 -7.47 -9.34
N ALA A 12 -7.84 -7.51 -9.87
CA ALA A 12 -8.25 -8.57 -10.79
C ALA A 12 -7.44 -8.55 -12.10
N ALA A 13 -7.11 -7.34 -12.62
CA ALA A 13 -6.23 -7.20 -13.77
C ALA A 13 -4.81 -7.67 -13.46
N LEU A 14 -4.25 -7.32 -12.30
CA LEU A 14 -2.92 -7.78 -11.87
C LEU A 14 -2.87 -9.30 -11.67
N GLU A 15 -3.91 -9.90 -11.09
CA GLU A 15 -4.01 -11.36 -10.95
C GLU A 15 -4.09 -12.09 -12.29
N ALA A 16 -4.80 -11.50 -13.28
CA ALA A 16 -4.84 -12.04 -14.64
C ALA A 16 -3.47 -11.95 -15.32
N MET A 17 -2.76 -10.82 -15.19
CA MET A 17 -1.38 -10.69 -15.67
C MET A 17 -0.45 -11.71 -15.01
N ALA A 18 -0.56 -11.91 -13.71
CA ALA A 18 0.22 -12.93 -12.99
C ALA A 18 -0.02 -14.34 -13.53
N ALA A 19 -1.23 -14.61 -14.01
CA ALA A 19 -1.62 -15.87 -14.65
C ALA A 19 -1.31 -15.91 -16.15
N ASP A 20 -0.43 -15.02 -16.66
CA ASP A 20 0.02 -14.98 -18.05
C ASP A 20 -1.11 -14.68 -19.05
N LYS A 21 -2.07 -13.85 -18.64
CA LYS A 21 -3.19 -13.47 -19.50
C LYS A 21 -3.02 -12.05 -20.01
N PRO A 22 -3.16 -11.82 -21.33
CA PRO A 22 -3.36 -10.49 -21.86
C PRO A 22 -4.58 -9.83 -21.24
N VAL A 23 -4.50 -8.52 -20.97
CA VAL A 23 -5.52 -7.78 -20.22
C VAL A 23 -5.96 -6.54 -20.98
N ILE A 24 -7.27 -6.33 -21.07
CA ILE A 24 -7.85 -5.01 -21.34
C ILE A 24 -8.22 -4.37 -20.01
N ILE A 25 -7.59 -3.25 -19.70
CA ILE A 25 -7.85 -2.52 -18.45
C ILE A 25 -9.02 -1.57 -18.72
N ALA A 26 -10.19 -1.94 -18.19
CA ALA A 26 -11.45 -1.23 -18.37
C ALA A 26 -12.38 -1.50 -17.18
N GLY A 27 -13.05 -0.46 -16.69
CA GLY A 27 -13.99 -0.56 -15.59
C GLY A 27 -14.85 0.70 -15.43
N ASN A 28 -15.62 0.75 -14.36
CA ASN A 28 -16.56 1.84 -14.10
C ASN A 28 -15.90 3.21 -13.88
N GLU A 29 -14.59 3.24 -13.57
CA GLU A 29 -13.86 4.49 -13.32
C GLU A 29 -13.06 4.98 -14.52
N GLY A 30 -13.03 4.21 -15.63
CA GLY A 30 -12.38 4.59 -16.86
C GLY A 30 -11.84 3.43 -17.69
N TYR A 31 -11.03 3.80 -18.69
CA TYR A 31 -10.53 2.92 -19.72
C TYR A 31 -9.05 3.22 -20.04
N ILE A 32 -8.22 2.19 -20.04
CA ILE A 32 -6.83 2.22 -20.52
C ILE A 32 -6.70 1.39 -21.80
N GLY A 33 -7.48 0.32 -21.93
CA GLY A 33 -7.53 -0.56 -23.08
C GLY A 33 -6.59 -1.74 -23.02
N LEU A 34 -6.28 -2.33 -24.19
CA LEU A 34 -5.38 -3.48 -24.29
C LEU A 34 -3.99 -3.09 -23.78
N PHE A 35 -3.57 -3.73 -22.69
CA PHE A 35 -2.40 -3.33 -21.94
C PHE A 35 -1.10 -3.85 -22.54
N ASP A 36 -0.16 -2.94 -22.72
CA ASP A 36 1.21 -3.17 -23.17
C ASP A 36 2.17 -2.19 -22.49
N GLU A 37 3.46 -2.22 -22.86
CA GLU A 37 4.49 -1.36 -22.29
C GLU A 37 4.17 0.15 -22.40
N SER A 38 3.56 0.57 -23.51
CA SER A 38 3.22 1.98 -23.74
C SER A 38 2.21 2.53 -22.74
N LYS A 39 1.46 1.66 -22.07
CA LYS A 39 0.41 1.99 -21.10
C LYS A 39 0.84 1.79 -19.66
N LEU A 40 2.09 1.38 -19.43
CA LEU A 40 2.61 1.12 -18.08
C LEU A 40 2.50 2.34 -17.18
N ALA A 41 2.90 3.51 -17.66
CA ALA A 41 2.90 4.74 -16.86
C ALA A 41 1.47 5.07 -16.36
N VAL A 42 0.49 5.08 -17.25
CA VAL A 42 -0.91 5.35 -16.88
C VAL A 42 -1.49 4.24 -16.00
N GLY A 43 -1.09 2.99 -16.23
CA GLY A 43 -1.46 1.87 -15.37
C GLY A 43 -1.00 2.08 -13.93
N ILE A 44 0.26 2.41 -13.73
CA ILE A 44 0.85 2.69 -12.41
C ILE A 44 0.21 3.92 -11.76
N ASP A 45 0.11 5.04 -12.49
CA ASP A 45 -0.43 6.31 -11.96
C ASP A 45 -1.89 6.18 -11.47
N THR A 46 -2.66 5.30 -12.11
CA THR A 46 -4.06 5.04 -11.75
C THR A 46 -4.22 3.82 -10.85
N ASN A 47 -3.14 3.14 -10.46
CA ASN A 47 -3.17 1.84 -9.77
C ASN A 47 -4.03 0.81 -10.52
N PHE A 48 -3.95 0.80 -11.85
CA PHE A 48 -4.73 -0.04 -12.76
C PHE A 48 -6.25 0.06 -12.59
N CYS A 49 -6.73 1.17 -11.98
CA CYS A 49 -8.16 1.45 -11.76
C CYS A 49 -8.77 2.36 -12.83
N CYS A 50 -7.97 2.89 -13.76
CA CYS A 50 -8.35 3.83 -14.83
C CYS A 50 -8.92 5.18 -14.31
N ARG A 51 -8.74 5.51 -13.05
CA ARG A 51 -9.35 6.72 -12.45
C ARG A 51 -8.80 7.98 -13.11
N GLY A 52 -9.68 8.78 -13.69
CA GLY A 52 -9.32 10.01 -14.41
C GLY A 52 -8.94 9.78 -15.88
N CYS A 53 -9.01 8.55 -16.39
CA CYS A 53 -8.93 8.24 -17.81
C CYS A 53 -10.27 8.46 -18.52
N GLU A 54 -10.29 8.24 -19.85
CA GLU A 54 -11.52 8.20 -20.64
C GLU A 54 -12.50 7.19 -20.07
N MET A 55 -13.80 7.50 -20.16
CA MET A 55 -14.83 6.58 -19.65
C MET A 55 -14.92 5.33 -20.50
N SER A 56 -15.06 4.19 -19.84
CA SER A 56 -15.23 2.91 -20.51
C SER A 56 -16.60 2.82 -21.19
N ASP A 57 -16.62 2.37 -22.45
CA ASP A 57 -17.84 2.04 -23.19
C ASP A 57 -17.71 0.73 -23.98
N SER A 58 -18.80 0.26 -24.55
CA SER A 58 -18.87 -1.00 -25.29
C SER A 58 -18.06 -0.97 -26.58
N GLU A 59 -17.96 0.16 -27.27
CA GLU A 59 -17.26 0.28 -28.54
C GLU A 59 -15.74 0.27 -28.34
N LEU A 60 -15.23 0.93 -27.29
CA LEU A 60 -13.83 0.89 -26.90
C LEU A 60 -13.40 -0.53 -26.55
N ILE A 61 -14.20 -1.23 -25.73
CA ILE A 61 -13.92 -2.62 -25.34
C ILE A 61 -13.93 -3.52 -26.58
N LYS A 62 -14.96 -3.41 -27.43
CA LYS A 62 -15.09 -4.18 -28.66
C LYS A 62 -13.90 -3.95 -29.60
N ARG A 63 -13.51 -2.69 -29.78
CA ARG A 63 -12.33 -2.32 -30.59
C ARG A 63 -11.08 -3.06 -30.13
N ASP A 64 -10.79 -3.04 -28.82
CA ASP A 64 -9.56 -3.64 -28.31
C ASP A 64 -9.64 -5.18 -28.23
N VAL A 65 -10.84 -5.75 -28.04
CA VAL A 65 -11.07 -7.19 -28.20
C VAL A 65 -10.78 -7.63 -29.64
N LEU A 66 -11.32 -6.94 -30.62
CA LEU A 66 -11.05 -7.24 -32.05
C LEU A 66 -9.58 -7.02 -32.39
N LYS A 67 -8.96 -5.95 -31.89
CA LYS A 67 -7.52 -5.70 -32.01
C LYS A 67 -6.71 -6.89 -31.52
N PHE A 68 -7.01 -7.40 -30.33
CA PHE A 68 -6.33 -8.54 -29.74
C PHE A 68 -6.46 -9.81 -30.57
N PHE A 69 -7.67 -10.16 -31.01
CA PHE A 69 -7.91 -11.37 -31.81
C PHE A 69 -7.37 -11.28 -33.25
N ASN A 70 -7.10 -10.07 -33.76
CA ASN A 70 -6.40 -9.86 -35.01
C ASN A 70 -4.87 -9.92 -34.93
N LEU A 71 -4.31 -9.97 -33.73
CA LEU A 71 -2.89 -10.22 -33.51
C LEU A 71 -2.56 -11.70 -33.79
N ASP A 72 -1.37 -11.95 -34.34
CA ASP A 72 -0.85 -13.31 -34.40
C ASP A 72 -0.63 -13.92 -33.01
N GLU A 73 -0.58 -15.25 -32.95
CA GLU A 73 -0.48 -15.95 -31.66
C GLU A 73 0.78 -15.58 -30.85
N ASN A 74 1.89 -15.25 -31.53
CA ASN A 74 3.13 -14.84 -30.85
C ASN A 74 2.94 -13.51 -30.13
N LYS A 75 2.33 -12.52 -30.80
CA LYS A 75 2.04 -11.21 -30.20
C LYS A 75 1.03 -11.31 -29.05
N GLN A 76 0.01 -12.16 -29.19
CA GLN A 76 -0.92 -12.42 -28.09
C GLN A 76 -0.18 -12.99 -26.89
N LYS A 77 0.76 -13.90 -27.10
CA LYS A 77 1.58 -14.50 -26.04
C LYS A 77 2.54 -13.48 -25.43
N GLU A 78 3.22 -12.66 -26.22
CA GLU A 78 4.10 -11.58 -25.74
C GLU A 78 3.39 -10.62 -24.79
N LEU A 79 2.12 -10.27 -25.04
CA LEU A 79 1.33 -9.42 -24.13
C LEU A 79 1.09 -10.08 -22.78
N GLY A 80 0.83 -11.39 -22.73
CA GLY A 80 0.68 -12.14 -21.49
C GLY A 80 2.00 -12.21 -20.72
N GLU A 81 3.08 -12.60 -21.40
CA GLU A 81 4.42 -12.69 -20.85
C GLU A 81 4.89 -11.34 -20.28
N TYR A 82 4.66 -10.24 -20.99
CA TYR A 82 4.96 -8.89 -20.52
C TYR A 82 4.24 -8.58 -19.20
N GLY A 83 2.92 -8.83 -19.16
CA GLY A 83 2.14 -8.63 -17.91
C GLY A 83 2.68 -9.48 -16.77
N ARG A 84 2.97 -10.75 -17.00
CA ARG A 84 3.51 -11.65 -15.98
C ARG A 84 4.87 -11.22 -15.44
N GLU A 85 5.80 -10.83 -16.32
CA GLU A 85 7.12 -10.35 -15.90
C GLU A 85 7.03 -9.03 -15.11
N LEU A 86 6.13 -8.13 -15.52
CA LEU A 86 5.82 -6.91 -14.75
C LEU A 86 5.35 -7.26 -13.33
N ILE A 87 4.41 -8.22 -13.18
CA ILE A 87 3.90 -8.61 -11.87
C ILE A 87 5.01 -9.25 -11.02
N LYS A 88 5.81 -10.14 -11.57
CA LYS A 88 6.94 -10.75 -10.84
C LYS A 88 7.91 -9.69 -10.34
N LYS A 89 8.24 -8.73 -11.18
CA LYS A 89 9.23 -7.69 -10.88
C LYS A 89 8.72 -6.67 -9.87
N GLU A 90 7.51 -6.16 -10.07
CA GLU A 90 7.04 -4.96 -9.35
C GLU A 90 5.97 -5.26 -8.28
N TYR A 91 5.22 -6.36 -8.41
CA TYR A 91 4.04 -6.65 -7.58
C TYR A 91 4.10 -8.02 -6.89
N SER A 92 5.23 -8.72 -6.94
CA SER A 92 5.35 -10.01 -6.27
C SER A 92 5.44 -9.87 -4.75
N VAL A 93 4.85 -10.85 -4.05
CA VAL A 93 4.95 -10.97 -2.58
C VAL A 93 6.42 -11.08 -2.15
N THR A 94 7.25 -11.79 -2.92
CA THR A 94 8.68 -11.93 -2.64
C THR A 94 9.39 -10.58 -2.66
N ARG A 95 9.21 -9.76 -3.71
CA ARG A 95 9.78 -8.41 -3.76
C ARG A 95 9.33 -7.55 -2.58
N MET A 96 8.04 -7.57 -2.27
CA MET A 96 7.48 -6.81 -1.15
C MET A 96 8.09 -7.27 0.19
N ALA A 97 8.28 -8.57 0.38
CA ALA A 97 8.93 -9.12 1.56
C ALA A 97 10.40 -8.70 1.66
N ASP A 98 11.16 -8.81 0.55
CA ASP A 98 12.57 -8.41 0.50
C ASP A 98 12.76 -6.93 0.80
N ASP A 99 11.91 -6.06 0.24
CA ASP A 99 11.98 -4.63 0.51
C ASP A 99 11.61 -4.31 1.98
N SER A 100 10.65 -5.03 2.55
CA SER A 100 10.29 -4.92 3.97
C SER A 100 11.45 -5.35 4.87
N ILE A 101 12.11 -6.48 4.56
CA ILE A 101 13.28 -6.98 5.29
C ILE A 101 14.42 -5.95 5.27
N LYS A 102 14.73 -5.37 4.12
CA LYS A 102 15.78 -4.33 4.02
C LYS A 102 15.53 -3.15 4.96
N VAL A 103 14.27 -2.71 5.06
CA VAL A 103 13.90 -1.60 5.96
C VAL A 103 13.97 -2.03 7.42
N TYR A 104 13.55 -3.24 7.75
CA TYR A 104 13.67 -3.81 9.08
C TYR A 104 15.13 -3.96 9.50
N ASP A 105 15.98 -4.56 8.66
CA ASP A 105 17.42 -4.71 8.92
C ASP A 105 18.09 -3.36 9.18
N TRP A 106 17.73 -2.35 8.39
CA TRP A 106 18.24 -1.00 8.61
C TRP A 106 17.79 -0.43 9.97
N ALA A 107 16.52 -0.62 10.35
CA ALA A 107 15.98 -0.13 11.64
C ALA A 107 16.63 -0.85 12.84
N LEU A 108 16.96 -2.13 12.69
CA LEU A 108 17.48 -2.97 13.77
C LEU A 108 18.98 -2.80 14.01
N GLN A 109 19.76 -2.38 12.99
CA GLN A 109 21.21 -2.15 13.13
C GLN A 109 21.59 -1.15 14.24
N LYS A 110 20.66 -0.35 14.72
CA LYS A 110 20.91 0.74 15.69
C LYS A 110 20.36 0.50 17.08
N ASN A 111 19.78 -0.65 17.35
CA ASN A 111 19.25 -1.03 18.68
C ASN A 111 18.31 0.04 19.29
N LYS A 112 17.41 0.62 18.48
CA LYS A 112 16.54 1.71 18.85
C LYS A 112 15.04 1.33 18.89
N GLU A 113 14.20 2.34 19.04
CA GLU A 113 12.76 2.19 19.25
C GLU A 113 12.02 2.26 17.90
N ILE A 114 11.07 1.35 17.67
CA ILE A 114 10.14 1.38 16.52
C ILE A 114 8.77 1.82 17.01
N LEU A 115 8.24 2.90 16.43
CA LEU A 115 6.86 3.32 16.63
C LEU A 115 5.94 2.64 15.61
N ILE A 116 4.79 2.13 16.09
CA ILE A 116 3.76 1.59 15.20
C ILE A 116 2.49 2.41 15.37
N SER A 117 1.97 2.93 14.26
CA SER A 117 0.74 3.72 14.20
C SER A 117 -0.29 3.06 13.28
N GLY A 118 -1.53 2.95 13.74
CA GLY A 118 -2.64 2.35 13.02
C GLY A 118 -3.98 2.63 13.70
N TYR A 119 -5.01 1.88 13.31
CA TYR A 119 -6.32 1.95 13.95
C TYR A 119 -6.42 0.95 15.11
N TYR A 120 -5.53 1.12 16.10
CA TYR A 120 -5.35 0.17 17.20
C TYR A 120 -6.04 0.61 18.49
N GLY A 121 -6.50 -0.39 19.26
CA GLY A 121 -7.24 -0.18 20.52
C GLY A 121 -8.71 0.15 20.32
N PHE A 122 -9.28 -0.18 19.16
CA PHE A 122 -10.70 -0.01 18.83
C PHE A 122 -11.46 -1.34 18.67
N LYS A 123 -10.81 -2.47 19.00
CA LYS A 123 -11.38 -3.83 18.88
C LYS A 123 -11.80 -4.16 17.44
N ASN A 124 -10.95 -3.79 16.48
CA ASN A 124 -11.12 -4.14 15.08
C ASN A 124 -10.22 -5.34 14.76
N SER A 125 -10.81 -6.50 14.55
CA SER A 125 -10.08 -7.76 14.37
C SER A 125 -9.12 -7.75 13.17
N GLY A 126 -9.42 -7.00 12.10
CA GLY A 126 -8.54 -6.86 10.94
C GLY A 126 -7.27 -6.08 11.27
N ASP A 127 -7.43 -4.90 11.91
CA ASP A 127 -6.30 -4.06 12.32
C ASP A 127 -5.49 -4.75 13.44
N ASP A 128 -6.16 -5.46 14.35
CA ASP A 128 -5.53 -6.23 15.43
C ASP A 128 -4.68 -7.39 14.87
N ALA A 129 -5.16 -8.10 13.86
CA ALA A 129 -4.41 -9.17 13.19
C ALA A 129 -3.17 -8.62 12.47
N LEU A 130 -3.28 -7.46 11.81
CA LEU A 130 -2.15 -6.79 11.16
C LEU A 130 -1.12 -6.32 12.20
N LEU A 131 -1.55 -5.75 13.31
CA LEU A 131 -0.64 -5.38 14.41
C LEU A 131 0.10 -6.59 14.96
N GLN A 132 -0.61 -7.70 15.17
CA GLN A 132 0.00 -8.94 15.65
C GLN A 132 1.04 -9.48 14.67
N ALA A 133 0.76 -9.45 13.36
CA ALA A 133 1.70 -9.86 12.33
C ALA A 133 2.97 -9.01 12.36
N ILE A 134 2.84 -7.67 12.35
CA ILE A 134 3.97 -6.74 12.42
C ILE A 134 4.83 -7.00 13.67
N ILE A 135 4.19 -7.17 14.84
CA ILE A 135 4.90 -7.42 16.09
C ILE A 135 5.63 -8.76 16.05
N ASN A 136 4.99 -9.81 15.52
CA ASN A 136 5.59 -11.13 15.41
C ASN A 136 6.81 -11.11 14.49
N ASP A 137 6.70 -10.46 13.32
CA ASP A 137 7.79 -10.33 12.38
C ASP A 137 8.98 -9.59 13.02
N LEU A 138 8.72 -8.47 13.71
CA LEU A 138 9.77 -7.73 14.41
C LEU A 138 10.42 -8.50 15.55
N LYS A 139 9.68 -9.37 16.24
CA LYS A 139 10.21 -10.21 17.35
C LYS A 139 11.05 -11.41 16.88
N GLN A 140 10.98 -11.79 15.61
CA GLN A 140 11.79 -12.89 15.05
C GLN A 140 13.26 -12.50 14.88
N TYR A 141 13.59 -11.22 14.89
CA TYR A 141 14.97 -10.78 14.79
C TYR A 141 15.75 -11.01 16.09
N LYS A 142 17.04 -11.38 15.96
CA LYS A 142 17.93 -11.73 17.11
C LYS A 142 17.99 -10.65 18.19
N GLU A 143 17.89 -9.39 17.81
CA GLU A 143 17.81 -8.24 18.71
C GLU A 143 16.41 -7.67 18.61
N SER A 144 15.47 -8.20 19.41
CA SER A 144 14.09 -7.73 19.43
C SER A 144 14.04 -6.21 19.66
N PRO A 145 13.50 -5.44 18.71
CA PRO A 145 13.46 -3.99 18.84
C PRO A 145 12.54 -3.55 19.96
N ASN A 146 12.77 -2.35 20.45
CA ASN A 146 11.90 -1.73 21.44
C ASN A 146 10.64 -1.19 20.74
N ILE A 147 9.55 -1.93 20.76
CA ILE A 147 8.31 -1.60 20.05
C ILE A 147 7.42 -0.72 20.93
N VAL A 148 6.91 0.38 20.35
CA VAL A 148 5.92 1.27 20.96
C VAL A 148 4.72 1.46 20.05
N VAL A 149 3.54 1.04 20.48
CA VAL A 149 2.30 1.13 19.71
C VAL A 149 1.50 2.38 20.09
N LEU A 150 1.05 3.13 19.10
CA LEU A 150 0.09 4.23 19.30
C LEU A 150 -1.33 3.66 19.30
N SER A 151 -1.97 3.63 20.47
CA SER A 151 -3.28 3.01 20.67
C SER A 151 -4.30 3.95 21.27
N ALA A 152 -5.59 3.72 21.01
CA ALA A 152 -6.70 4.34 21.70
C ALA A 152 -6.85 3.80 23.13
N ASN A 153 -6.51 2.53 23.34
CA ASN A 153 -6.51 1.86 24.64
C ASN A 153 -5.11 1.26 24.94
N PRO A 154 -4.16 2.06 25.44
CA PRO A 154 -2.80 1.60 25.67
C PRO A 154 -2.66 0.42 26.63
N ASP A 155 -3.45 0.39 27.72
CA ASP A 155 -3.32 -0.62 28.77
C ASP A 155 -3.71 -2.01 28.21
N GLU A 156 -4.83 -2.11 27.51
CA GLU A 156 -5.27 -3.33 26.84
C GLU A 156 -4.26 -3.77 25.76
N THR A 157 -3.72 -2.81 24.99
CA THR A 157 -2.70 -3.08 23.98
C THR A 157 -1.41 -3.62 24.61
N MET A 158 -0.96 -3.06 25.71
CA MET A 158 0.22 -3.56 26.44
C MET A 158 -0.01 -4.96 27.01
N GLU A 159 -1.18 -5.19 27.57
CA GLU A 159 -1.54 -6.49 28.14
C GLU A 159 -1.60 -7.59 27.08
N TYR A 160 -2.24 -7.32 25.95
CA TYR A 160 -2.45 -8.32 24.90
C TYR A 160 -1.19 -8.62 24.09
N TYR A 161 -0.49 -7.58 23.58
CA TYR A 161 0.65 -7.77 22.68
C TYR A 161 2.01 -7.85 23.38
N LYS A 162 2.06 -7.60 24.68
CA LYS A 162 3.31 -7.58 25.47
C LYS A 162 4.38 -6.64 24.89
N VAL A 163 3.95 -5.45 24.45
CA VAL A 163 4.78 -4.36 23.94
C VAL A 163 4.41 -3.05 24.63
N LYS A 164 5.28 -2.05 24.58
CA LYS A 164 4.91 -0.71 25.09
C LYS A 164 3.80 -0.11 24.25
N SER A 165 2.91 0.62 24.89
CA SER A 165 1.87 1.38 24.20
C SER A 165 1.67 2.75 24.82
N ILE A 166 1.28 3.72 24.02
CA ILE A 166 0.95 5.07 24.45
C ILE A 166 -0.32 5.55 23.77
N ASN A 167 -1.02 6.47 24.44
CA ASN A 167 -2.24 7.02 23.87
C ASN A 167 -1.95 7.79 22.58
N ARG A 168 -2.63 7.39 21.50
CA ARG A 168 -2.48 7.95 20.15
C ARG A 168 -2.73 9.44 20.02
N LEU A 169 -3.44 10.06 20.95
CA LEU A 169 -3.73 11.49 20.98
C LEU A 169 -2.76 12.28 21.85
N ASN A 170 -1.89 11.61 22.61
CA ASN A 170 -0.91 12.29 23.46
C ASN A 170 0.32 12.73 22.64
N VAL A 171 0.18 13.88 21.97
CA VAL A 171 1.21 14.43 21.06
C VAL A 171 2.55 14.62 21.76
N LEU A 172 2.57 15.00 23.06
CA LEU A 172 3.81 15.22 23.81
C LEU A 172 4.56 13.89 24.02
N LYS A 173 3.85 12.82 24.41
CA LYS A 173 4.45 11.49 24.54
C LYS A 173 4.93 10.96 23.18
N ILE A 174 4.12 11.11 22.12
CA ILE A 174 4.51 10.74 20.78
C ILE A 174 5.79 11.44 20.34
N ALA A 175 5.86 12.77 20.51
CA ALA A 175 7.04 13.56 20.16
C ALA A 175 8.29 13.16 20.97
N LYS A 176 8.12 12.76 22.25
CA LYS A 176 9.21 12.25 23.10
C LYS A 176 9.76 10.92 22.57
N HIS A 177 8.88 9.98 22.18
CA HIS A 177 9.28 8.71 21.59
C HIS A 177 9.92 8.91 20.21
N MET A 178 9.37 9.78 19.36
CA MET A 178 9.95 10.11 18.06
C MET A 178 11.38 10.70 18.10
N LYS A 179 11.82 11.23 19.26
CA LYS A 179 13.22 11.66 19.43
C LYS A 179 14.19 10.49 19.60
N LYS A 180 13.69 9.34 20.03
CA LYS A 180 14.49 8.13 20.32
C LYS A 180 14.33 7.07 19.26
N ALA A 181 13.20 7.08 18.57
CA ALA A 181 12.84 6.09 17.59
C ALA A 181 13.53 6.36 16.25
N ASP A 182 13.96 5.29 15.60
CA ASP A 182 14.56 5.34 14.25
C ASP A 182 13.52 5.17 13.15
N MET A 183 12.42 4.48 13.45
CA MET A 183 11.43 4.09 12.46
C MET A 183 10.00 4.30 12.96
N LEU A 184 9.15 4.75 12.04
CA LEU A 184 7.69 4.69 12.16
C LEU A 184 7.15 3.68 11.14
N ILE A 185 6.40 2.70 11.62
CA ILE A 185 5.56 1.83 10.80
C ILE A 185 4.12 2.36 10.89
N SER A 186 3.57 2.82 9.77
CA SER A 186 2.14 3.08 9.62
C SER A 186 1.51 1.82 9.07
N GLY A 187 0.78 1.08 9.89
CA GLY A 187 0.33 -0.26 9.55
C GLY A 187 -1.16 -0.47 9.70
N GLY A 188 -1.69 -1.23 8.74
CA GLY A 188 -3.04 -1.77 8.78
C GLY A 188 -4.13 -0.90 8.18
N GLY A 189 -4.97 -1.52 7.37
CA GLY A 189 -6.22 -0.98 6.92
C GLY A 189 -6.16 0.23 5.96
N THR A 190 -7.31 0.75 5.60
CA THR A 190 -7.42 1.93 4.72
C THR A 190 -7.35 3.21 5.53
N LEU A 191 -6.14 3.56 5.99
CA LEU A 191 -5.92 4.72 6.87
C LEU A 191 -5.85 6.05 6.09
N ILE A 192 -5.35 6.01 4.86
CA ILE A 192 -5.10 7.18 4.03
C ILE A 192 -6.28 7.41 3.08
N GLN A 193 -7.41 7.85 3.64
CA GLN A 193 -8.65 8.13 2.89
C GLN A 193 -9.45 9.26 3.57
N ASP A 194 -10.29 9.99 2.83
CA ASP A 194 -11.09 11.09 3.37
C ASP A 194 -12.62 10.94 3.21
N ARG A 195 -13.03 9.77 2.72
CA ARG A 195 -14.46 9.45 2.54
C ARG A 195 -15.19 9.33 3.87
N THR A 196 -14.62 8.63 4.85
CA THR A 196 -15.22 8.46 6.17
C THR A 196 -14.91 9.63 7.10
N SER A 197 -13.66 10.12 7.13
CA SER A 197 -13.26 11.22 8.01
C SER A 197 -11.98 11.92 7.57
N THR A 198 -12.11 13.20 7.20
CA THR A 198 -10.96 14.06 6.97
C THR A 198 -10.09 14.23 8.22
N LYS A 199 -10.68 14.21 9.44
CA LYS A 199 -9.92 14.32 10.70
C LYS A 199 -9.02 13.10 10.90
N SER A 200 -9.52 11.90 10.56
CA SER A 200 -8.74 10.67 10.62
C SER A 200 -7.55 10.70 9.66
N LEU A 201 -7.78 11.06 8.39
CA LEU A 201 -6.72 11.24 7.41
C LEU A 201 -5.63 12.21 7.93
N TRP A 202 -6.05 13.36 8.45
CA TRP A 202 -5.10 14.37 8.94
C TRP A 202 -4.29 13.89 10.14
N TYR A 203 -4.88 13.07 11.01
CA TYR A 203 -4.16 12.44 12.11
C TYR A 203 -2.99 11.60 11.59
N TYR A 204 -3.24 10.65 10.68
CA TYR A 204 -2.20 9.78 10.16
C TYR A 204 -1.14 10.53 9.37
N LEU A 205 -1.56 11.46 8.50
CA LEU A 205 -0.63 12.32 7.78
C LEU A 205 0.24 13.18 8.70
N THR A 206 -0.31 13.65 9.82
CA THR A 206 0.45 14.44 10.81
C THR A 206 1.49 13.56 11.51
N VAL A 207 1.14 12.35 11.93
CA VAL A 207 2.09 11.41 12.55
C VAL A 207 3.24 11.11 11.60
N ILE A 208 2.95 10.82 10.32
CA ILE A 208 3.95 10.58 9.27
C ILE A 208 4.84 11.83 9.09
N ALA A 209 4.25 13.01 8.95
CA ALA A 209 4.99 14.25 8.76
C ALA A 209 5.89 14.59 9.97
N MET A 210 5.42 14.32 11.19
CA MET A 210 6.23 14.48 12.42
C MET A 210 7.44 13.55 12.43
N ALA A 211 7.26 12.29 12.06
CA ALA A 211 8.34 11.31 11.95
C ALA A 211 9.38 11.75 10.91
N LYS A 212 8.94 12.15 9.71
CA LYS A 212 9.85 12.66 8.67
C LYS A 212 10.59 13.93 9.09
N LYS A 213 9.93 14.84 9.83
CA LYS A 213 10.60 16.03 10.40
C LYS A 213 11.69 15.66 11.43
N LYS A 214 11.61 14.48 12.03
CA LYS A 214 12.61 13.94 12.97
C LYS A 214 13.65 13.03 12.29
N ASN A 215 13.68 13.01 10.96
CA ASN A 215 14.56 12.14 10.15
C ASN A 215 14.40 10.63 10.45
N MET A 216 13.22 10.24 10.94
CA MET A 216 12.89 8.83 11.09
C MET A 216 12.66 8.19 9.71
N LYS A 217 12.97 6.90 9.59
CA LYS A 217 12.46 6.11 8.48
C LYS A 217 10.96 5.89 8.65
N VAL A 218 10.23 5.93 7.56
CA VAL A 218 8.78 5.73 7.57
C VAL A 218 8.39 4.67 6.55
N MET A 219 7.73 3.65 7.05
CA MET A 219 7.16 2.58 6.23
C MET A 219 5.63 2.60 6.35
N LEU A 220 4.94 2.61 5.22
CA LEU A 220 3.51 2.29 5.15
C LEU A 220 3.39 0.80 4.85
N TYR A 221 2.93 0.04 5.85
CA TYR A 221 2.81 -1.41 5.78
C TYR A 221 1.36 -1.82 5.55
N SER A 222 1.05 -2.42 4.41
CA SER A 222 -0.30 -2.87 4.01
C SER A 222 -1.37 -1.77 4.17
N ASN A 223 -1.03 -0.54 3.79
CA ASN A 223 -1.98 0.57 3.86
C ASN A 223 -2.78 0.69 2.57
N GLY A 224 -4.11 0.67 2.68
CA GLY A 224 -4.99 1.14 1.63
C GLY A 224 -4.89 2.67 1.49
N ILE A 225 -4.68 3.15 0.27
CA ILE A 225 -4.63 4.58 -0.07
C ILE A 225 -5.85 4.92 -0.94
N GLY A 226 -6.68 5.82 -0.44
CA GLY A 226 -7.90 6.30 -1.09
C GLY A 226 -9.17 5.56 -0.65
N PRO A 227 -10.35 6.04 -1.11
CA PRO A 227 -10.51 7.21 -2.00
C PRO A 227 -10.17 8.53 -1.30
N LEU A 228 -9.60 9.45 -2.07
CA LEU A 228 -9.36 10.83 -1.68
C LEU A 228 -10.19 11.73 -2.61
N GLU A 229 -11.23 12.36 -2.07
CA GLU A 229 -12.19 13.11 -2.88
C GLU A 229 -11.89 14.61 -2.91
N ARG A 230 -11.26 15.12 -1.84
CA ARG A 230 -11.01 16.57 -1.70
C ARG A 230 -9.65 16.94 -2.30
N LYS A 231 -9.66 17.83 -3.31
CA LYS A 231 -8.42 18.29 -3.99
C LYS A 231 -7.30 18.74 -3.04
N GLY A 232 -7.65 19.43 -1.95
CA GLY A 232 -6.68 19.85 -0.92
C GLY A 232 -6.05 18.66 -0.18
N ASN A 233 -6.83 17.62 0.13
CA ASN A 233 -6.33 16.41 0.78
C ASN A 233 -5.44 15.60 -0.16
N ILE A 234 -5.82 15.48 -1.44
CA ILE A 234 -5.00 14.81 -2.47
C ILE A 234 -3.61 15.45 -2.52
N LYS A 235 -3.55 16.78 -2.69
CA LYS A 235 -2.27 17.52 -2.77
C LYS A 235 -1.43 17.35 -1.51
N LYS A 236 -2.06 17.42 -0.33
CA LYS A 236 -1.38 17.27 0.96
C LYS A 236 -0.88 15.85 1.19
N THR A 237 -1.70 14.85 0.87
CA THR A 237 -1.33 13.44 0.97
C THR A 237 -0.14 13.14 0.08
N LYS A 238 -0.20 13.51 -1.22
CA LYS A 238 0.92 13.34 -2.14
C LYS A 238 2.21 13.93 -1.57
N LYS A 239 2.19 15.21 -1.15
CA LYS A 239 3.38 15.89 -0.60
C LYS A 239 4.00 15.19 0.60
N ILE A 240 3.19 14.49 1.41
CA ILE A 240 3.67 13.77 2.59
C ILE A 240 4.15 12.37 2.20
N LEU A 241 3.42 11.66 1.35
CA LEU A 241 3.76 10.30 0.93
C LEU A 241 5.00 10.26 0.03
N ASP A 242 5.26 11.28 -0.78
CA ASP A 242 6.49 11.42 -1.58
C ASP A 242 7.78 11.41 -0.72
N LYS A 243 7.64 11.58 0.61
CA LYS A 243 8.77 11.56 1.56
C LYS A 243 8.90 10.26 2.34
N VAL A 244 7.98 9.35 2.18
CA VAL A 244 7.97 8.05 2.85
C VAL A 244 9.07 7.18 2.23
N ASP A 245 9.72 6.37 3.06
CA ASP A 245 10.86 5.57 2.61
C ASP A 245 10.44 4.26 1.94
N LEU A 246 9.30 3.69 2.37
CA LEU A 246 8.74 2.46 1.78
C LEU A 246 7.21 2.44 1.90
N ILE A 247 6.56 1.98 0.84
CA ILE A 247 5.11 1.67 0.79
C ILE A 247 4.96 0.24 0.24
N THR A 248 4.28 -0.64 1.01
CA THR A 248 4.04 -2.04 0.65
C THR A 248 2.57 -2.31 0.39
#